data_dc621c396a125d6b40d494031f665c83
#
_entry.id   dc621c396a125d6b40d494031f665c83
#
_cell.length_a   1.000
_cell.length_b   1.000
_cell.length_c   1.000
_cell.angle_alpha   90.00
_cell.angle_beta   90.00
_cell.angle_gamma   90.00
#
_symmetry.space_group_name_H-M   'P 1'
#
loop_
_entity.id
_entity.type
_entity.pdbx_description
1 polymer ?
#
loop_
_entity_poly.entity_id
_entity_poly.type
_entity_poly.pdbx_seq_one_letter_code
_entity_poly.pdbx_strand_id
1 'polypeptide(L)'
;AWRKGVRYGTIVCDLETGRPVELLPEARAEVLAQWLAGHPGVEVVSRDRAGVYADGAALGAPQAVQVADRWHLLRNLGDVAERVLAGVSLPPIPVEETVTAGTASSTPQPKDRETRKDAERRERQQRRQALYDEVHQLYEKTKSIRAVAARLGMDRRTVRRYLHAPECPQPKPRGKRSSILDPYRDHILARWAEGCHNAAELYREIVRQGYPGSRTIVKDFVATLRNRARGEPVIRHVHLGPKQLRRWFTRPQDELGEKERSFLNRILEASPAAREAYTFLQDFRVILAERKADALRSWLERAGKSSLAPVRGFARTLEKDMDAVMNALTLPWSNGPVEGQINKLKLLKRQMYGRAGIELLRRRFLAMQG
;
A
#
# COMPACT_ATOMS: atom_id res chain seq x y z
N ALA A 1 -3.07 18.31 0.53
CA ALA A 1 -3.57 19.37 -0.35
C ALA A 1 -5.01 19.68 -0.01
N TRP A 2 -5.37 20.95 0.23
CA TRP A 2 -6.75 21.33 0.44
C TRP A 2 -7.50 21.56 -0.90
N ARG A 3 -6.78 21.82 -2.01
CA ARG A 3 -7.25 21.61 -3.39
C ARG A 3 -6.34 20.58 -4.06
N LYS A 4 -6.91 19.50 -4.58
CA LYS A 4 -6.17 18.40 -5.16
C LYS A 4 -5.19 18.89 -6.25
N GLY A 5 -3.88 18.74 -5.99
CA GLY A 5 -2.82 19.11 -6.92
C GLY A 5 -2.48 20.59 -7.05
N VAL A 6 -3.19 21.51 -6.36
CA VAL A 6 -3.04 22.97 -6.57
C VAL A 6 -2.58 23.73 -5.33
N ARG A 7 -3.08 23.37 -4.12
CA ARG A 7 -2.72 24.05 -2.88
C ARG A 7 -2.53 23.09 -1.74
N TYR A 8 -1.41 23.25 -1.02
CA TYR A 8 -1.04 22.49 0.16
C TYR A 8 -1.01 23.43 1.37
N GLY A 9 -1.61 23.04 2.48
CA GLY A 9 -1.46 23.69 3.76
C GLY A 9 -0.54 22.88 4.67
N THR A 10 -0.10 23.52 5.75
CA THR A 10 0.72 22.90 6.78
C THR A 10 -0.09 22.70 8.05
N ILE A 11 -0.08 21.50 8.60
CA ILE A 11 -0.67 21.21 9.91
C ILE A 11 0.45 21.36 10.94
N VAL A 12 0.20 22.15 11.97
CA VAL A 12 1.05 22.25 13.15
C VAL A 12 0.36 21.50 14.28
N CYS A 13 1.08 20.58 14.91
CA CYS A 13 0.60 19.79 16.04
C CYS A 13 1.53 19.97 17.22
N ASP A 14 0.96 20.01 18.40
CA ASP A 14 1.68 19.82 19.65
C ASP A 14 2.18 18.36 19.74
N LEU A 15 3.47 18.17 20.00
CA LEU A 15 4.10 16.85 20.05
C LEU A 15 3.76 16.08 21.33
N GLU A 16 3.45 16.78 22.42
CA GLU A 16 3.12 16.16 23.71
C GLU A 16 1.69 15.64 23.73
N THR A 17 0.74 16.47 23.28
CA THR A 17 -0.68 16.11 23.28
C THR A 17 -1.13 15.43 22.01
N GLY A 18 -0.35 15.54 20.92
CA GLY A 18 -0.72 15.07 19.58
C GLY A 18 -1.87 15.85 18.94
N ARG A 19 -2.29 16.99 19.54
CA ARG A 19 -3.40 17.80 19.06
C ARG A 19 -2.93 18.81 18.00
N PRO A 20 -3.76 19.10 16.98
CA PRO A 20 -3.45 20.19 16.05
C PRO A 20 -3.60 21.54 16.75
N VAL A 21 -2.58 22.34 16.59
CA VAL A 21 -2.51 23.72 17.10
C VAL A 21 -2.95 24.70 16.00
N GLU A 22 -2.55 24.40 14.74
CA GLU A 22 -2.82 25.31 13.63
C GLU A 22 -2.92 24.56 12.30
N LEU A 23 -3.66 25.15 11.36
CA LEU A 23 -3.71 24.76 9.95
C LEU A 23 -3.32 25.97 9.08
N LEU A 24 -2.05 26.06 8.73
CA LEU A 24 -1.53 27.14 7.89
C LEU A 24 -2.01 26.97 6.44
N PRO A 25 -2.35 28.06 5.74
CA PRO A 25 -2.98 28.00 4.43
C PRO A 25 -2.04 27.53 3.31
N GLU A 26 -0.74 27.64 3.51
CA GLU A 26 0.29 27.35 2.51
C GLU A 26 1.43 26.52 3.11
N ALA A 27 2.04 25.69 2.27
CA ALA A 27 3.26 24.95 2.61
C ALA A 27 4.47 25.74 2.08
N ARG A 28 4.79 26.86 2.72
CA ARG A 28 5.94 27.73 2.40
C ARG A 28 6.74 28.05 3.65
N ALA A 29 8.04 28.27 3.47
CA ALA A 29 8.98 28.54 4.57
C ALA A 29 8.59 29.81 5.33
N GLU A 30 8.24 30.88 4.62
CA GLU A 30 7.91 32.17 5.20
C GLU A 30 6.66 32.10 6.08
N VAL A 31 5.65 31.31 5.65
CA VAL A 31 4.39 31.15 6.40
C VAL A 31 4.64 30.39 7.70
N LEU A 32 5.46 29.35 7.66
CA LEU A 32 5.84 28.61 8.86
C LEU A 32 6.72 29.47 9.78
N ALA A 33 7.70 30.19 9.22
CA ALA A 33 8.59 31.06 9.97
C ALA A 33 7.83 32.16 10.71
N GLN A 34 6.87 32.81 10.04
CA GLN A 34 6.02 33.83 10.67
C GLN A 34 5.21 33.27 11.83
N TRP A 35 4.67 32.06 11.66
CA TRP A 35 3.92 31.41 12.73
C TRP A 35 4.80 31.08 13.91
N LEU A 36 5.99 30.49 13.67
CA LEU A 36 6.95 30.13 14.71
C LEU A 36 7.49 31.36 15.45
N ALA A 37 7.77 32.46 14.76
CA ALA A 37 8.19 33.71 15.38
C ALA A 37 7.17 34.27 16.38
N GLY A 38 5.88 34.01 16.16
CA GLY A 38 4.81 34.32 17.12
C GLY A 38 4.72 33.33 18.30
N HIS A 39 5.53 32.26 18.32
CA HIS A 39 5.52 31.24 19.35
C HIS A 39 6.94 30.95 19.89
N PRO A 40 7.57 31.93 20.59
CA PRO A 40 9.00 31.86 20.96
C PRO A 40 9.33 30.74 21.96
N GLY A 41 8.33 30.09 22.56
CA GLY A 41 8.51 28.92 23.46
C GLY A 41 8.69 27.58 22.75
N VAL A 42 8.78 27.54 21.42
CA VAL A 42 9.01 26.29 20.70
C VAL A 42 10.47 25.84 20.85
N GLU A 43 10.68 24.70 21.53
CA GLU A 43 11.99 24.12 21.77
C GLU A 43 12.37 23.05 20.74
N VAL A 44 11.38 22.32 20.21
CA VAL A 44 11.59 21.22 19.27
C VAL A 44 10.61 21.30 18.09
N VAL A 45 11.13 21.16 16.88
CA VAL A 45 10.34 21.08 15.65
C VAL A 45 10.57 19.72 14.97
N SER A 46 9.62 18.79 15.10
CA SER A 46 9.62 17.55 14.34
C SER A 46 8.96 17.78 12.97
N ARG A 47 9.64 17.44 11.90
CA ARG A 47 9.21 17.75 10.52
C ARG A 47 9.54 16.66 9.53
N ASP A 48 8.81 16.64 8.41
CA ASP A 48 9.30 15.92 7.25
C ASP A 48 10.57 16.61 6.68
N ARG A 49 11.24 15.94 5.76
CA ARG A 49 12.51 16.44 5.21
C ARG A 49 12.33 17.36 4.00
N ALA A 50 11.16 17.96 3.81
CA ALA A 50 10.98 18.99 2.79
C ALA A 50 11.74 20.26 3.18
N GLY A 51 12.52 20.82 2.25
CA GLY A 51 13.34 22.01 2.50
C GLY A 51 12.55 23.18 3.07
N VAL A 52 11.33 23.38 2.59
CA VAL A 52 10.42 24.45 3.08
C VAL A 52 10.18 24.41 4.60
N TYR A 53 10.15 23.24 5.20
CA TYR A 53 9.98 23.11 6.65
C TYR A 53 11.28 23.28 7.41
N ALA A 54 12.41 22.83 6.83
CA ALA A 54 13.73 23.06 7.38
C ALA A 54 14.05 24.56 7.44
N ASP A 55 13.85 25.24 6.30
CA ASP A 55 14.11 26.67 6.16
C ASP A 55 13.15 27.49 7.06
N GLY A 56 11.85 27.14 7.06
CA GLY A 56 10.85 27.80 7.89
C GLY A 56 11.13 27.67 9.39
N ALA A 57 11.59 26.50 9.85
CA ALA A 57 11.98 26.29 11.24
C ALA A 57 13.26 27.06 11.59
N ALA A 58 14.26 27.06 10.72
CA ALA A 58 15.50 27.80 10.94
C ALA A 58 15.29 29.31 11.00
N LEU A 59 14.39 29.85 10.18
CA LEU A 59 14.07 31.28 10.15
C LEU A 59 13.18 31.72 11.31
N GLY A 60 12.16 30.92 11.66
CA GLY A 60 11.12 31.32 12.60
C GLY A 60 11.39 30.91 14.05
N ALA A 61 12.19 29.87 14.27
CA ALA A 61 12.59 29.38 15.60
C ALA A 61 14.03 28.85 15.56
N PRO A 62 15.03 29.73 15.36
CA PRO A 62 16.43 29.33 15.20
C PRO A 62 17.00 28.60 16.42
N GLN A 63 16.42 28.81 17.61
CA GLN A 63 16.80 28.14 18.84
C GLN A 63 16.25 26.72 18.94
N ALA A 64 15.23 26.38 18.15
CA ALA A 64 14.55 25.08 18.26
C ALA A 64 15.36 23.95 17.64
N VAL A 65 15.40 22.81 18.32
CA VAL A 65 16.02 21.60 17.81
C VAL A 65 15.15 20.97 16.72
N GLN A 66 15.68 20.87 15.52
CA GLN A 66 14.95 20.20 14.43
C GLN A 66 15.14 18.70 14.48
N VAL A 67 14.07 17.95 14.29
CA VAL A 67 14.02 16.48 14.30
C VAL A 67 13.40 15.98 13.00
N ALA A 68 14.10 15.14 12.26
CA ALA A 68 13.58 14.53 11.03
C ALA A 68 12.55 13.42 11.35
N ASP A 69 11.50 13.34 10.57
CA ASP A 69 10.51 12.28 10.75
C ASP A 69 11.04 10.92 10.28
N ARG A 70 11.11 9.96 11.21
CA ARG A 70 11.59 8.58 10.97
C ARG A 70 10.73 7.84 9.95
N TRP A 71 9.42 8.06 9.94
CA TRP A 71 8.53 7.42 8.96
C TRP A 71 8.85 7.89 7.53
N HIS A 72 9.10 9.19 7.35
CA HIS A 72 9.52 9.75 6.06
C HIS A 72 10.91 9.24 5.64
N LEU A 73 11.83 9.02 6.59
CA LEU A 73 13.12 8.38 6.29
C LEU A 73 12.93 6.96 5.75
N LEU A 74 12.07 6.14 6.39
CA LEU A 74 11.73 4.79 5.91
C LEU A 74 11.02 4.82 4.56
N ARG A 75 10.14 5.78 4.33
CA ARG A 75 9.47 5.97 3.05
C ARG A 75 10.45 6.29 1.94
N ASN A 76 11.38 7.22 2.19
CA ASN A 76 12.44 7.59 1.24
C ASN A 76 13.34 6.39 0.91
N LEU A 77 13.64 5.55 1.90
CA LEU A 77 14.32 4.28 1.71
C LEU A 77 13.61 3.38 0.72
N GLY A 78 12.28 3.29 0.82
CA GLY A 78 11.46 2.56 -0.14
C GLY A 78 11.53 3.14 -1.56
N ASP A 79 11.62 4.47 -1.69
CA ASP A 79 11.78 5.13 -3.00
C ASP A 79 13.17 4.86 -3.61
N VAL A 80 14.20 4.68 -2.78
CA VAL A 80 15.54 4.21 -3.22
C VAL A 80 15.45 2.79 -3.76
N ALA A 81 14.80 1.87 -3.01
CA ALA A 81 14.57 0.50 -3.46
C ALA A 81 13.89 0.47 -4.84
N GLU A 82 12.81 1.23 -5.01
CA GLU A 82 12.06 1.28 -6.27
C GLU A 82 12.94 1.78 -7.43
N ARG A 83 13.76 2.81 -7.21
CA ARG A 83 14.67 3.35 -8.25
C ARG A 83 15.78 2.36 -8.64
N VAL A 84 16.38 1.66 -7.68
CA VAL A 84 17.39 0.64 -7.99
C VAL A 84 16.75 -0.50 -8.78
N LEU A 85 15.62 -1.02 -8.31
CA LEU A 85 14.93 -2.14 -8.94
C LEU A 85 14.38 -1.81 -10.33
N ALA A 86 14.07 -0.56 -10.61
CA ALA A 86 13.68 -0.11 -11.94
C ALA A 86 14.85 -0.14 -12.95
N GLY A 87 16.09 -0.03 -12.48
CA GLY A 87 17.30 -0.11 -13.32
C GLY A 87 17.91 -1.51 -13.44
N VAL A 88 17.31 -2.53 -12.79
CA VAL A 88 17.83 -3.90 -12.77
C VAL A 88 16.92 -4.83 -13.57
N SER A 89 17.52 -5.64 -14.46
CA SER A 89 16.80 -6.73 -15.12
C SER A 89 16.58 -7.85 -14.11
N LEU A 90 15.34 -8.02 -13.69
CA LEU A 90 14.96 -9.04 -12.72
C LEU A 90 14.53 -10.31 -13.45
N PRO A 91 14.96 -11.51 -12.98
CA PRO A 91 14.54 -12.76 -13.56
C PRO A 91 13.03 -12.96 -13.33
N PRO A 92 12.34 -13.60 -14.28
CA PRO A 92 10.96 -13.99 -14.09
C PRO A 92 10.88 -15.04 -12.97
N ILE A 93 9.90 -14.88 -12.09
CA ILE A 93 9.69 -15.76 -10.95
C ILE A 93 8.77 -16.91 -11.37
N PRO A 94 9.24 -18.17 -11.40
CA PRO A 94 8.37 -19.31 -11.66
C PRO A 94 7.44 -19.54 -10.46
N VAL A 95 6.15 -19.57 -10.73
CA VAL A 95 5.11 -19.95 -9.77
C VAL A 95 4.51 -21.27 -10.22
N GLU A 96 4.70 -22.31 -9.42
CA GLU A 96 4.04 -23.59 -9.65
C GLU A 96 2.54 -23.44 -9.35
N GLU A 97 1.70 -23.62 -10.35
CA GLU A 97 0.28 -23.85 -10.13
C GLU A 97 0.08 -25.35 -9.89
N THR A 98 -0.15 -25.74 -8.65
CA THR A 98 -0.73 -27.06 -8.35
C THR A 98 -2.10 -27.12 -9.00
N VAL A 99 -2.19 -27.73 -10.16
CA VAL A 99 -3.46 -28.00 -10.84
C VAL A 99 -4.12 -29.16 -10.09
N THR A 100 -4.95 -28.86 -9.11
CA THR A 100 -5.94 -29.82 -8.65
C THR A 100 -6.88 -30.09 -9.82
N ALA A 101 -6.79 -31.30 -10.38
CA ALA A 101 -7.77 -31.81 -11.34
C ALA A 101 -9.17 -31.59 -10.75
N GLY A 102 -10.06 -30.99 -11.56
CA GLY A 102 -11.44 -30.78 -11.15
C GLY A 102 -12.15 -32.12 -10.94
N THR A 103 -12.26 -32.50 -9.70
CA THR A 103 -13.33 -33.35 -9.18
C THR A 103 -13.98 -32.59 -8.05
N ALA A 104 -15.29 -32.62 -8.06
CA ALA A 104 -16.19 -31.95 -7.15
C ALA A 104 -15.81 -32.12 -5.68
N SER A 105 -16.05 -31.06 -4.93
CA SER A 105 -16.26 -31.11 -3.48
C SER A 105 -15.15 -31.73 -2.64
N SER A 106 -14.11 -30.97 -2.38
CA SER A 106 -13.36 -31.12 -1.15
C SER A 106 -13.34 -29.79 -0.40
N THR A 107 -13.96 -29.81 0.76
CA THR A 107 -13.90 -28.78 1.79
C THR A 107 -12.46 -28.36 2.02
N PRO A 108 -12.08 -27.07 1.98
CA PRO A 108 -10.71 -26.65 2.25
C PRO A 108 -10.37 -26.98 3.69
N GLN A 109 -9.33 -27.77 3.90
CA GLN A 109 -8.73 -27.93 5.22
C GLN A 109 -8.23 -26.57 5.73
N PRO A 110 -8.39 -26.24 7.00
CA PRO A 110 -7.98 -24.96 7.56
C PRO A 110 -6.46 -24.85 7.51
N LYS A 111 -5.96 -23.84 6.79
CA LYS A 111 -4.57 -23.41 6.90
C LYS A 111 -4.39 -22.70 8.23
N ASP A 112 -3.55 -23.22 9.09
CA ASP A 112 -3.30 -22.79 10.48
C ASP A 112 -2.71 -21.38 10.66
N ARG A 113 -2.83 -20.50 9.68
CA ARG A 113 -2.49 -19.08 9.86
C ARG A 113 -3.45 -18.22 9.07
N GLU A 114 -4.39 -17.65 9.80
CA GLU A 114 -5.35 -16.69 9.27
C GLU A 114 -4.61 -15.49 8.67
N THR A 115 -4.79 -15.23 7.38
CA THR A 115 -4.20 -14.04 6.77
C THR A 115 -4.97 -12.79 7.24
N ARG A 116 -4.30 -11.62 7.31
CA ARG A 116 -4.96 -10.34 7.61
C ARG A 116 -6.21 -10.09 6.74
N LYS A 117 -6.19 -10.54 5.49
CA LYS A 117 -7.36 -10.46 4.59
C LYS A 117 -8.50 -11.36 5.01
N ASP A 118 -8.19 -12.53 5.56
CA ASP A 118 -9.21 -13.47 6.05
C ASP A 118 -9.82 -12.93 7.35
N ALA A 119 -9.02 -12.37 8.25
CA ALA A 119 -9.48 -11.68 9.45
C ALA A 119 -10.39 -10.49 9.09
N GLU A 120 -9.98 -9.61 8.16
CA GLU A 120 -10.80 -8.50 7.67
C GLU A 120 -12.10 -8.97 6.96
N ARG A 121 -12.05 -10.14 6.31
CA ARG A 121 -13.24 -10.75 5.68
C ARG A 121 -14.21 -11.27 6.72
N ARG A 122 -13.71 -11.95 7.76
CA ARG A 122 -14.53 -12.43 8.89
C ARG A 122 -15.14 -11.27 9.64
N GLU A 123 -14.35 -10.24 9.96
CA GLU A 123 -14.87 -9.04 10.64
C GLU A 123 -16.00 -8.37 9.84
N ARG A 124 -15.84 -8.23 8.53
CA ARG A 124 -16.90 -7.69 7.66
C ARG A 124 -18.15 -8.60 7.62
N GLN A 125 -17.95 -9.90 7.69
CA GLN A 125 -19.06 -10.87 7.75
C GLN A 125 -19.77 -10.79 9.09
N GLN A 126 -19.05 -10.73 10.20
CA GLN A 126 -19.61 -10.57 11.55
C GLN A 126 -20.39 -9.25 11.68
N ARG A 127 -19.83 -8.15 11.23
CA ARG A 127 -20.53 -6.84 11.22
C ARG A 127 -21.82 -6.88 10.39
N ARG A 128 -21.82 -7.60 9.27
CA ARG A 128 -23.01 -7.75 8.44
C ARG A 128 -24.06 -8.63 9.12
N GLN A 129 -23.65 -9.69 9.77
CA GLN A 129 -24.55 -10.55 10.54
C GLN A 129 -25.18 -9.78 11.70
N ALA A 130 -24.37 -9.09 12.50
CA ALA A 130 -24.88 -8.26 13.59
C ALA A 130 -25.89 -7.20 13.10
N LEU A 131 -25.62 -6.56 11.98
CA LEU A 131 -26.53 -5.59 11.40
C LEU A 131 -27.85 -6.25 10.88
N TYR A 132 -27.77 -7.47 10.34
CA TYR A 132 -28.92 -8.24 9.93
C TYR A 132 -29.81 -8.58 11.14
N ASP A 133 -29.20 -9.06 12.21
CA ASP A 133 -29.90 -9.42 13.46
C ASP A 133 -30.53 -8.17 14.11
N GLU A 134 -29.82 -7.04 14.11
CA GLU A 134 -30.31 -5.76 14.63
C GLU A 134 -31.51 -5.23 13.83
N VAL A 135 -31.52 -5.39 12.50
CA VAL A 135 -32.67 -5.04 11.64
C VAL A 135 -33.90 -5.85 12.03
N HIS A 136 -33.77 -7.16 12.23
CA HIS A 136 -34.86 -8.02 12.65
C HIS A 136 -35.38 -7.67 14.04
N GLN A 137 -34.49 -7.48 15.02
CA GLN A 137 -34.86 -7.10 16.41
C GLN A 137 -35.60 -5.74 16.44
N LEU A 138 -35.12 -4.75 15.70
CA LEU A 138 -35.77 -3.44 15.65
C LEU A 138 -37.11 -3.51 14.91
N TYR A 139 -37.20 -4.32 13.87
CA TYR A 139 -38.46 -4.49 13.16
C TYR A 139 -39.50 -5.20 14.03
N GLU A 140 -39.13 -6.21 14.80
CA GLU A 140 -40.06 -6.86 15.75
C GLU A 140 -40.65 -5.87 16.77
N LYS A 141 -39.82 -4.91 17.25
CA LYS A 141 -40.25 -3.86 18.21
C LYS A 141 -41.09 -2.75 17.57
N THR A 142 -40.78 -2.37 16.33
CA THR A 142 -41.37 -1.15 15.73
C THR A 142 -42.39 -1.45 14.65
N LYS A 143 -42.40 -2.68 14.09
CA LYS A 143 -43.20 -3.11 12.92
C LYS A 143 -43.20 -2.14 11.75
N SER A 144 -42.15 -1.27 11.67
CA SER A 144 -42.05 -0.19 10.69
C SER A 144 -40.68 -0.14 10.03
N ILE A 145 -40.63 -0.45 8.73
CA ILE A 145 -39.42 -0.36 7.89
C ILE A 145 -38.85 1.06 7.90
N ARG A 146 -39.72 2.09 7.95
CA ARG A 146 -39.31 3.51 7.99
C ARG A 146 -38.59 3.83 9.28
N ALA A 147 -39.07 3.34 10.41
CA ALA A 147 -38.47 3.55 11.72
C ALA A 147 -37.12 2.85 11.84
N VAL A 148 -37.02 1.59 11.38
CA VAL A 148 -35.76 0.83 11.33
C VAL A 148 -34.72 1.53 10.45
N ALA A 149 -35.12 1.95 9.24
CA ALA A 149 -34.25 2.64 8.30
C ALA A 149 -33.69 3.96 8.87
N ALA A 150 -34.56 4.74 9.52
CA ALA A 150 -34.16 6.00 10.16
C ALA A 150 -33.20 5.78 11.35
N ARG A 151 -33.48 4.77 12.18
CA ARG A 151 -32.69 4.48 13.38
C ARG A 151 -31.29 3.95 13.05
N LEU A 152 -31.19 3.10 12.01
CA LEU A 152 -29.91 2.49 11.58
C LEU A 152 -29.17 3.29 10.49
N GLY A 153 -29.75 4.40 10.03
CA GLY A 153 -29.17 5.20 8.93
C GLY A 153 -29.10 4.43 7.60
N MET A 154 -30.02 3.47 7.38
CA MET A 154 -30.02 2.58 6.23
C MET A 154 -31.06 2.97 5.20
N ASP A 155 -30.79 2.59 3.94
CA ASP A 155 -31.82 2.70 2.89
C ASP A 155 -32.94 1.67 3.10
N ARG A 156 -34.21 2.10 2.91
CA ARG A 156 -35.41 1.28 3.12
C ARG A 156 -35.42 0.00 2.26
N ARG A 157 -34.81 0.06 1.06
CA ARG A 157 -34.69 -1.09 0.16
C ARG A 157 -33.75 -2.14 0.75
N THR A 158 -32.70 -1.70 1.42
CA THR A 158 -31.75 -2.60 2.12
C THR A 158 -32.40 -3.23 3.35
N VAL A 159 -33.16 -2.46 4.14
CA VAL A 159 -33.93 -2.99 5.28
C VAL A 159 -34.93 -4.04 4.81
N ARG A 160 -35.71 -3.73 3.76
CA ARG A 160 -36.68 -4.68 3.18
C ARG A 160 -35.99 -5.96 2.70
N ARG A 161 -34.84 -5.84 2.02
CA ARG A 161 -34.06 -7.00 1.54
C ARG A 161 -33.61 -7.90 2.71
N TYR A 162 -33.19 -7.29 3.84
CA TYR A 162 -32.79 -8.04 5.02
C TYR A 162 -33.97 -8.77 5.66
N LEU A 163 -35.11 -8.11 5.79
CA LEU A 163 -36.31 -8.70 6.38
C LEU A 163 -36.91 -9.85 5.54
N HIS A 164 -36.81 -9.79 4.20
CA HIS A 164 -37.30 -10.84 3.30
C HIS A 164 -36.28 -11.98 3.10
N ALA A 165 -35.05 -11.82 3.53
CA ALA A 165 -34.06 -12.87 3.39
C ALA A 165 -34.12 -13.84 4.59
N PRO A 166 -34.22 -15.17 4.35
CA PRO A 166 -34.24 -16.15 5.44
C PRO A 166 -32.93 -16.22 6.22
N GLU A 167 -31.84 -15.81 5.56
CA GLU A 167 -30.49 -15.75 6.13
C GLU A 167 -29.81 -14.44 5.70
N CYS A 168 -28.75 -14.05 6.47
CA CYS A 168 -27.97 -12.85 6.14
C CYS A 168 -27.43 -12.90 4.71
N PRO A 169 -27.83 -11.97 3.81
CA PRO A 169 -27.45 -11.99 2.41
C PRO A 169 -25.93 -11.88 2.23
N GLN A 170 -25.32 -12.89 1.63
CA GLN A 170 -23.91 -12.90 1.30
C GLN A 170 -23.62 -12.09 0.03
N PRO A 171 -22.46 -11.41 -0.07
CA PRO A 171 -22.07 -10.75 -1.31
C PRO A 171 -21.87 -11.82 -2.39
N LYS A 172 -22.46 -11.58 -3.55
CA LYS A 172 -22.22 -12.47 -4.70
C LYS A 172 -20.71 -12.54 -4.98
N PRO A 173 -20.12 -13.73 -5.14
CA PRO A 173 -18.72 -13.83 -5.57
C PRO A 173 -18.58 -13.09 -6.90
N ARG A 174 -17.52 -12.27 -7.00
CA ARG A 174 -17.21 -11.64 -8.28
C ARG A 174 -16.90 -12.75 -9.28
N GLY A 175 -17.72 -12.89 -10.31
CA GLY A 175 -17.48 -13.82 -11.41
C GLY A 175 -16.06 -13.62 -11.98
N LYS A 176 -15.40 -14.71 -12.35
CA LYS A 176 -14.14 -14.61 -13.11
C LYS A 176 -14.44 -13.82 -14.37
N ARG A 177 -13.62 -12.80 -14.67
CA ARG A 177 -13.73 -12.09 -15.96
C ARG A 177 -13.53 -13.13 -17.06
N SER A 178 -14.44 -13.18 -18.03
CA SER A 178 -14.28 -14.01 -19.22
C SER A 178 -13.01 -13.60 -19.98
N SER A 179 -12.26 -14.59 -20.43
CA SER A 179 -11.11 -14.37 -21.30
C SER A 179 -11.59 -14.22 -22.74
N ILE A 180 -10.93 -13.37 -23.52
CA ILE A 180 -11.15 -13.25 -24.96
C ILE A 180 -10.97 -14.61 -25.68
N LEU A 181 -10.20 -15.53 -25.09
CA LEU A 181 -9.99 -16.88 -25.61
C LEU A 181 -11.14 -17.85 -25.27
N ASP A 182 -11.97 -17.54 -24.28
CA ASP A 182 -12.97 -18.50 -23.78
C ASP A 182 -13.92 -19.03 -24.88
N PRO A 183 -14.42 -18.22 -25.84
CA PRO A 183 -15.28 -18.73 -26.91
C PRO A 183 -14.58 -19.71 -27.87
N TYR A 184 -13.25 -19.69 -27.93
CA TYR A 184 -12.47 -20.50 -28.88
C TYR A 184 -11.76 -21.68 -28.19
N ARG A 185 -11.92 -21.85 -26.88
CA ARG A 185 -11.27 -22.92 -26.12
C ARG A 185 -11.70 -24.30 -26.56
N ASP A 186 -12.96 -24.50 -26.80
CA ASP A 186 -13.52 -25.80 -27.21
C ASP A 186 -12.95 -26.22 -28.56
N HIS A 187 -12.83 -25.30 -29.52
CA HIS A 187 -12.17 -25.58 -30.80
C HIS A 187 -10.70 -25.99 -30.60
N ILE A 188 -9.95 -25.24 -29.79
CA ILE A 188 -8.55 -25.57 -29.52
C ILE A 188 -8.41 -26.94 -28.85
N LEU A 189 -9.29 -27.27 -27.91
CA LEU A 189 -9.28 -28.56 -27.22
C LEU A 189 -9.65 -29.73 -28.14
N ALA A 190 -10.61 -29.56 -29.04
CA ALA A 190 -10.97 -30.56 -30.05
C ALA A 190 -9.80 -30.82 -31.01
N ARG A 191 -9.20 -29.77 -31.54
CA ARG A 191 -8.03 -29.88 -32.42
C ARG A 191 -6.82 -30.49 -31.70
N TRP A 192 -6.66 -30.15 -30.40
CA TRP A 192 -5.62 -30.77 -29.56
C TRP A 192 -5.82 -32.26 -29.41
N ALA A 193 -7.05 -32.72 -29.20
CA ALA A 193 -7.39 -34.15 -29.10
C ALA A 193 -7.17 -34.89 -30.45
N GLU A 194 -7.33 -34.20 -31.59
CA GLU A 194 -7.04 -34.71 -32.92
C GLU A 194 -5.53 -34.74 -33.26
N GLY A 195 -4.64 -34.30 -32.33
CA GLY A 195 -3.19 -34.35 -32.48
C GLY A 195 -2.56 -33.04 -32.99
N CYS A 196 -3.33 -31.96 -33.20
CA CYS A 196 -2.75 -30.66 -33.58
C CYS A 196 -2.16 -29.96 -32.35
N HIS A 197 -0.85 -30.10 -32.13
CA HIS A 197 -0.15 -29.50 -30.99
C HIS A 197 0.60 -28.20 -31.37
N ASN A 198 0.42 -27.69 -32.60
CA ASN A 198 1.09 -26.49 -33.09
C ASN A 198 0.31 -25.22 -32.75
N ALA A 199 0.79 -24.44 -31.75
CA ALA A 199 0.15 -23.20 -31.31
C ALA A 199 -0.02 -22.14 -32.43
N ALA A 200 0.86 -22.14 -33.46
CA ALA A 200 0.75 -21.21 -34.57
C ALA A 200 -0.37 -21.60 -35.55
N GLU A 201 -0.62 -22.86 -35.69
CA GLU A 201 -1.70 -23.40 -36.52
C GLU A 201 -3.06 -23.18 -35.84
N LEU A 202 -3.16 -23.58 -34.58
CA LEU A 202 -4.35 -23.32 -33.76
C LEU A 202 -4.71 -21.84 -33.71
N TYR A 203 -3.71 -20.97 -33.57
CA TYR A 203 -3.94 -19.50 -33.67
C TYR A 203 -4.52 -19.09 -35.02
N ARG A 204 -3.96 -19.57 -36.13
CA ARG A 204 -4.46 -19.24 -37.49
C ARG A 204 -5.90 -19.73 -37.70
N GLU A 205 -6.25 -20.90 -37.16
CA GLU A 205 -7.61 -21.45 -37.23
C GLU A 205 -8.62 -20.57 -36.50
N ILE A 206 -8.35 -20.19 -35.23
CA ILE A 206 -9.29 -19.35 -34.47
C ILE A 206 -9.34 -17.90 -34.96
N VAL A 207 -8.27 -17.37 -35.57
CA VAL A 207 -8.30 -16.07 -36.24
C VAL A 207 -9.28 -16.09 -37.42
N ARG A 208 -9.32 -17.16 -38.20
CA ARG A 208 -10.35 -17.33 -39.27
C ARG A 208 -11.77 -17.39 -38.70
N GLN A 209 -11.93 -17.78 -37.43
CA GLN A 209 -13.20 -17.79 -36.73
C GLN A 209 -13.51 -16.44 -36.03
N GLY A 210 -12.67 -15.42 -36.25
CA GLY A 210 -12.87 -14.08 -35.70
C GLY A 210 -12.20 -13.80 -34.36
N TYR A 211 -11.20 -14.57 -33.93
CA TYR A 211 -10.44 -14.31 -32.68
C TYR A 211 -9.66 -13.00 -32.78
N PRO A 212 -9.96 -11.99 -31.90
CA PRO A 212 -9.31 -10.67 -31.96
C PRO A 212 -8.05 -10.55 -31.10
N GLY A 213 -7.69 -11.62 -30.38
CA GLY A 213 -6.59 -11.57 -29.39
C GLY A 213 -5.22 -11.89 -29.99
N SER A 214 -4.18 -11.77 -29.18
CA SER A 214 -2.79 -11.98 -29.59
C SER A 214 -2.43 -13.47 -29.68
N ARG A 215 -1.44 -13.77 -30.53
CA ARG A 215 -0.84 -15.11 -30.64
C ARG A 215 -0.25 -15.60 -29.31
N THR A 216 0.24 -14.68 -28.47
CA THR A 216 0.86 -15.02 -27.17
C THR A 216 -0.15 -15.70 -26.24
N ILE A 217 -1.39 -15.24 -26.19
CA ILE A 217 -2.44 -15.84 -25.34
C ILE A 217 -2.70 -17.30 -25.74
N VAL A 218 -2.74 -17.57 -27.06
CA VAL A 218 -2.94 -18.93 -27.58
C VAL A 218 -1.71 -19.79 -27.31
N LYS A 219 -0.51 -19.28 -27.53
CA LYS A 219 0.75 -19.98 -27.23
C LYS A 219 0.82 -20.39 -25.75
N ASP A 220 0.46 -19.47 -24.84
CA ASP A 220 0.47 -19.74 -23.41
C ASP A 220 -0.58 -20.79 -23.02
N PHE A 221 -1.77 -20.71 -23.61
CA PHE A 221 -2.81 -21.73 -23.39
C PHE A 221 -2.36 -23.11 -23.90
N VAL A 222 -1.81 -23.21 -25.09
CA VAL A 222 -1.28 -24.47 -25.67
C VAL A 222 -0.10 -25.01 -24.84
N ALA A 223 0.76 -24.14 -24.30
CA ALA A 223 1.81 -24.55 -23.38
C ALA A 223 1.24 -25.21 -22.11
N THR A 224 0.12 -24.70 -21.58
CA THR A 224 -0.55 -25.36 -20.43
C THR A 224 -1.09 -26.74 -20.78
N LEU A 225 -1.58 -26.95 -22.01
CA LEU A 225 -2.05 -28.26 -22.48
C LEU A 225 -0.89 -29.25 -22.62
N ARG A 226 0.25 -28.82 -23.18
CA ARG A 226 1.47 -29.65 -23.29
C ARG A 226 1.98 -30.11 -21.92
N ASN A 227 2.05 -29.18 -20.96
CA ASN A 227 2.52 -29.50 -19.62
C ASN A 227 1.57 -30.47 -18.90
N ARG A 228 0.25 -30.30 -19.09
CA ARG A 228 -0.75 -31.27 -18.59
C ARG A 228 -0.59 -32.67 -19.18
N ALA A 229 -0.31 -32.77 -20.49
CA ALA A 229 -0.11 -34.04 -21.16
C ALA A 229 1.17 -34.76 -20.70
N ARG A 230 2.17 -34.00 -20.21
CA ARG A 230 3.43 -34.53 -19.64
C ARG A 230 3.37 -34.80 -18.15
N GLY A 231 2.27 -34.46 -17.47
CA GLY A 231 2.16 -34.54 -16.01
C GLY A 231 3.06 -33.54 -15.27
N GLU A 232 3.62 -32.56 -15.97
CA GLU A 232 4.49 -31.55 -15.40
C GLU A 232 3.66 -30.43 -14.76
N PRO A 233 4.11 -29.85 -13.63
CA PRO A 233 3.47 -28.69 -13.05
C PRO A 233 3.50 -27.50 -14.03
N VAL A 234 2.38 -26.78 -14.13
CA VAL A 234 2.31 -25.58 -14.97
C VAL A 234 3.07 -24.46 -14.29
N ILE A 235 4.28 -24.18 -14.79
CA ILE A 235 5.11 -23.08 -14.30
C ILE A 235 4.68 -21.77 -14.99
N ARG A 236 4.05 -20.88 -14.25
CA ARG A 236 3.83 -19.50 -14.72
C ARG A 236 4.98 -18.62 -14.29
N HIS A 237 5.51 -17.85 -15.22
CA HIS A 237 6.51 -16.85 -14.94
C HIS A 237 5.82 -15.52 -14.61
N VAL A 238 5.98 -15.06 -13.37
CA VAL A 238 5.44 -13.79 -12.90
C VAL A 238 6.55 -12.75 -12.89
N HIS A 239 6.32 -11.64 -13.58
CA HIS A 239 7.18 -10.46 -13.49
C HIS A 239 6.65 -9.53 -12.41
N LEU A 240 7.43 -9.33 -11.36
CA LEU A 240 7.10 -8.39 -10.29
C LEU A 240 7.72 -7.02 -10.60
N GLY A 241 6.88 -5.99 -10.58
CA GLY A 241 7.36 -4.64 -10.77
C GLY A 241 8.07 -4.07 -9.53
N PRO A 242 8.92 -3.02 -9.69
CA PRO A 242 9.66 -2.39 -8.60
C PRO A 242 8.80 -2.00 -7.39
N LYS A 243 7.57 -1.51 -7.63
CA LYS A 243 6.61 -1.14 -6.58
C LYS A 243 6.16 -2.31 -5.72
N GLN A 244 6.02 -3.50 -6.30
CA GLN A 244 5.63 -4.71 -5.58
C GLN A 244 6.79 -5.22 -4.72
N LEU A 245 8.02 -5.15 -5.26
CA LEU A 245 9.24 -5.58 -4.58
C LEU A 245 9.70 -4.63 -3.49
N ARG A 246 9.41 -3.33 -3.61
CA ARG A 246 9.74 -2.29 -2.62
C ARG A 246 9.47 -2.76 -1.18
N ARG A 247 8.30 -3.38 -0.94
CA ARG A 247 7.92 -3.88 0.38
C ARG A 247 8.85 -4.96 0.91
N TRP A 248 9.36 -5.85 0.05
CA TRP A 248 10.27 -6.92 0.46
C TRP A 248 11.66 -6.39 0.78
N PHE A 249 12.07 -5.32 0.11
CA PHE A 249 13.35 -4.67 0.34
C PHE A 249 13.40 -3.80 1.61
N THR A 250 12.25 -3.35 2.10
CA THR A 250 12.17 -2.43 3.25
C THR A 250 11.66 -3.07 4.54
N ARG A 251 11.19 -4.31 4.49
CA ARG A 251 10.75 -5.08 5.67
C ARG A 251 11.85 -5.97 6.22
N PRO A 252 11.77 -6.32 7.52
CA PRO A 252 12.57 -7.40 8.07
C PRO A 252 12.29 -8.72 7.32
N GLN A 253 13.33 -9.55 7.17
CA GLN A 253 13.19 -10.80 6.43
C GLN A 253 12.28 -11.81 7.13
N ASP A 254 12.22 -11.79 8.45
CA ASP A 254 11.35 -12.61 9.30
C ASP A 254 9.87 -12.27 9.17
N GLU A 255 9.54 -11.01 8.83
CA GLU A 255 8.16 -10.59 8.55
C GLU A 255 7.66 -11.00 7.15
N LEU A 256 8.53 -11.49 6.28
CA LEU A 256 8.17 -11.97 4.95
C LEU A 256 7.61 -13.39 5.03
N GLY A 257 6.56 -13.66 4.26
CA GLY A 257 6.05 -15.00 4.07
C GLY A 257 7.10 -15.89 3.36
N GLU A 258 7.01 -17.20 3.54
CA GLU A 258 7.97 -18.17 2.98
C GLU A 258 8.16 -17.99 1.46
N LYS A 259 7.07 -17.82 0.71
CA LYS A 259 7.12 -17.56 -0.74
C LYS A 259 7.79 -16.22 -1.08
N GLU A 260 7.49 -15.15 -0.32
CA GLU A 260 8.11 -13.84 -0.53
C GLU A 260 9.61 -13.89 -0.27
N ARG A 261 10.01 -14.62 0.77
CA ARG A 261 11.42 -14.83 1.13
C ARG A 261 12.19 -15.64 0.08
N SER A 262 11.60 -16.72 -0.41
CA SER A 262 12.19 -17.52 -1.50
C SER A 262 12.39 -16.67 -2.76
N PHE A 263 11.40 -15.85 -3.13
CA PHE A 263 11.49 -14.96 -4.28
C PHE A 263 12.53 -13.85 -4.09
N LEU A 264 12.58 -13.25 -2.91
CA LEU A 264 13.60 -12.28 -2.57
C LEU A 264 15.00 -12.86 -2.72
N ASN A 265 15.26 -14.03 -2.15
CA ASN A 265 16.57 -14.69 -2.24
C ASN A 265 17.00 -14.91 -3.70
N ARG A 266 16.09 -15.38 -4.55
CA ARG A 266 16.38 -15.56 -5.99
C ARG A 266 16.73 -14.25 -6.70
N ILE A 267 16.06 -13.15 -6.34
CA ILE A 267 16.39 -11.82 -6.88
C ILE A 267 17.78 -11.38 -6.43
N LEU A 268 18.10 -11.58 -5.15
CA LEU A 268 19.40 -11.23 -4.58
C LEU A 268 20.55 -12.10 -5.14
N GLU A 269 20.28 -13.36 -5.47
CA GLU A 269 21.24 -14.25 -6.13
C GLU A 269 21.49 -13.83 -7.58
N ALA A 270 20.41 -13.50 -8.30
CA ALA A 270 20.49 -13.16 -9.72
C ALA A 270 21.06 -11.76 -10.00
N SER A 271 21.03 -10.83 -9.04
CA SER A 271 21.44 -9.45 -9.24
C SER A 271 22.34 -8.92 -8.12
N PRO A 272 23.65 -8.73 -8.39
CA PRO A 272 24.57 -8.09 -7.45
C PRO A 272 24.10 -6.68 -7.03
N ALA A 273 23.54 -5.91 -7.95
CA ALA A 273 23.01 -4.57 -7.67
C ALA A 273 21.80 -4.62 -6.72
N ALA A 274 20.90 -5.59 -6.91
CA ALA A 274 19.79 -5.80 -5.98
C ALA A 274 20.27 -6.21 -4.59
N ARG A 275 21.30 -7.07 -4.53
CA ARG A 275 21.92 -7.51 -3.27
C ARG A 275 22.58 -6.34 -2.54
N GLU A 276 23.39 -5.55 -3.23
CA GLU A 276 24.04 -4.35 -2.67
C GLU A 276 22.97 -3.39 -2.11
N ALA A 277 21.93 -3.09 -2.91
CA ALA A 277 20.82 -2.24 -2.46
C ALA A 277 20.15 -2.81 -1.22
N TYR A 278 19.80 -4.11 -1.22
CA TYR A 278 19.15 -4.75 -0.09
C TYR A 278 19.96 -4.61 1.20
N THR A 279 21.28 -4.84 1.15
CA THR A 279 22.18 -4.67 2.30
C THR A 279 22.12 -3.24 2.84
N PHE A 280 22.29 -2.22 1.98
CA PHE A 280 22.21 -0.82 2.41
C PHE A 280 20.86 -0.46 3.02
N LEU A 281 19.77 -0.98 2.44
CA LEU A 281 18.42 -0.68 2.90
C LEU A 281 18.13 -1.35 4.26
N GLN A 282 18.57 -2.59 4.45
CA GLN A 282 18.40 -3.29 5.73
C GLN A 282 19.26 -2.68 6.84
N ASP A 283 20.53 -2.35 6.54
CA ASP A 283 21.41 -1.66 7.50
C ASP A 283 20.78 -0.35 7.99
N PHE A 284 20.29 0.48 7.05
CA PHE A 284 19.68 1.76 7.41
C PHE A 284 18.36 1.56 8.18
N ARG A 285 17.56 0.57 7.82
CA ARG A 285 16.36 0.21 8.57
C ARG A 285 16.68 -0.15 10.02
N VAL A 286 17.72 -0.94 10.24
CA VAL A 286 18.20 -1.32 11.59
C VAL A 286 18.65 -0.08 12.36
N ILE A 287 19.43 0.82 11.73
CA ILE A 287 19.84 2.09 12.34
C ILE A 287 18.62 2.89 12.83
N LEU A 288 17.58 2.99 12.02
CA LEU A 288 16.35 3.71 12.40
C LEU A 288 15.54 3.00 13.50
N ALA A 289 15.41 1.68 13.41
CA ALA A 289 14.60 0.88 14.35
C ALA A 289 15.25 0.83 15.73
N GLU A 290 16.56 0.63 15.79
CA GLU A 290 17.33 0.50 17.03
C GLU A 290 17.95 1.82 17.50
N ARG A 291 17.71 2.92 16.77
CA ARG A 291 18.21 4.27 17.07
C ARG A 291 19.73 4.33 17.23
N LYS A 292 20.45 3.62 16.36
CA LYS A 292 21.94 3.55 16.40
C LYS A 292 22.56 4.77 15.74
N ALA A 293 22.58 5.90 16.45
CA ALA A 293 23.13 7.16 15.92
C ALA A 293 24.61 7.01 15.50
N ASP A 294 25.43 6.28 16.27
CA ASP A 294 26.85 6.07 16.00
C ASP A 294 27.09 5.32 14.67
N ALA A 295 26.19 4.40 14.31
CA ALA A 295 26.29 3.62 13.07
C ALA A 295 25.95 4.45 11.82
N LEU A 296 25.25 5.58 11.96
CA LEU A 296 24.82 6.39 10.82
C LEU A 296 25.98 6.95 10.02
N ARG A 297 27.03 7.46 10.67
CA ARG A 297 28.19 8.04 10.00
C ARG A 297 28.92 7.01 9.13
N SER A 298 29.22 5.84 9.69
CA SER A 298 29.82 4.73 8.96
C SER A 298 28.95 4.25 7.80
N TRP A 299 27.63 4.22 7.98
CA TRP A 299 26.69 3.89 6.92
C TRP A 299 26.74 4.92 5.78
N LEU A 300 26.75 6.23 6.09
CA LEU A 300 26.85 7.31 5.10
C LEU A 300 28.14 7.23 4.27
N GLU A 301 29.28 6.98 4.91
CA GLU A 301 30.55 6.82 4.22
C GLU A 301 30.53 5.65 3.22
N ARG A 302 30.00 4.51 3.62
CA ARG A 302 29.81 3.34 2.75
C ARG A 302 28.83 3.63 1.62
N ALA A 303 27.67 4.22 1.94
CA ALA A 303 26.64 4.54 0.99
C ALA A 303 27.09 5.60 -0.04
N GLY A 304 27.90 6.57 0.37
CA GLY A 304 28.51 7.57 -0.52
C GLY A 304 29.46 6.96 -1.55
N LYS A 305 30.07 5.81 -1.26
CA LYS A 305 30.98 5.04 -2.14
C LYS A 305 30.26 3.91 -2.90
N SER A 306 28.96 3.69 -2.68
CA SER A 306 28.18 2.64 -3.34
C SER A 306 28.22 2.76 -4.87
N SER A 307 28.19 1.63 -5.57
CA SER A 307 28.06 1.59 -7.05
C SER A 307 26.72 2.17 -7.52
N LEU A 308 25.69 2.16 -6.66
CA LEU A 308 24.31 2.48 -6.97
C LEU A 308 24.03 3.99 -6.81
N ALA A 309 23.78 4.69 -7.93
CA ALA A 309 23.47 6.12 -7.91
C ALA A 309 22.27 6.51 -7.00
N PRO A 310 21.17 5.74 -6.91
CA PRO A 310 20.08 6.04 -5.97
C PRO A 310 20.52 5.98 -4.50
N VAL A 311 21.42 5.06 -4.12
CA VAL A 311 21.94 4.92 -2.75
C VAL A 311 22.84 6.12 -2.42
N ARG A 312 23.78 6.46 -3.30
CA ARG A 312 24.62 7.67 -3.15
C ARG A 312 23.79 8.94 -3.05
N GLY A 313 22.77 9.07 -3.90
CA GLY A 313 21.85 10.20 -3.88
C GLY A 313 21.12 10.34 -2.56
N PHE A 314 20.68 9.22 -1.98
CA PHE A 314 20.02 9.21 -0.68
C PHE A 314 20.99 9.62 0.45
N ALA A 315 22.19 9.06 0.49
CA ALA A 315 23.22 9.45 1.45
C ALA A 315 23.47 10.97 1.43
N ARG A 316 23.70 11.57 0.25
CA ARG A 316 23.88 13.03 0.11
C ARG A 316 22.67 13.83 0.61
N THR A 317 21.46 13.32 0.48
CA THR A 317 20.29 14.02 1.01
C THR A 317 20.20 13.94 2.53
N LEU A 318 20.73 12.87 3.14
CA LEU A 318 20.81 12.75 4.60
C LEU A 318 21.89 13.70 5.16
N GLU A 319 23.04 13.80 4.51
CA GLU A 319 24.13 14.71 4.89
C GLU A 319 23.69 16.18 4.94
N LYS A 320 22.82 16.59 3.99
CA LYS A 320 22.26 17.96 3.98
C LYS A 320 21.37 18.29 5.18
N ASP A 321 20.89 17.30 5.88
CA ASP A 321 19.94 17.44 6.98
C ASP A 321 20.41 16.62 8.20
N MET A 322 21.75 16.53 8.35
CA MET A 322 22.42 15.59 9.26
C MET A 322 21.98 15.75 10.70
N ASP A 323 21.93 17.00 11.18
CA ASP A 323 21.58 17.28 12.58
C ASP A 323 20.14 16.82 12.88
N ALA A 324 19.18 17.11 12.00
CA ALA A 324 17.81 16.68 12.19
C ALA A 324 17.66 15.14 12.10
N VAL A 325 18.47 14.47 11.26
CA VAL A 325 18.50 12.99 11.18
C VAL A 325 19.13 12.39 12.45
N MET A 326 20.22 12.96 12.96
CA MET A 326 20.84 12.54 14.22
C MET A 326 19.86 12.72 15.40
N ASN A 327 19.19 13.86 15.45
CA ASN A 327 18.18 14.15 16.47
C ASN A 327 17.00 13.17 16.39
N ALA A 328 16.63 12.70 15.19
CA ALA A 328 15.60 11.66 15.03
C ALA A 328 16.01 10.30 15.63
N LEU A 329 17.30 10.02 15.72
CA LEU A 329 17.83 8.79 16.33
C LEU A 329 18.05 8.92 17.84
N THR A 330 18.30 10.13 18.34
CA THR A 330 18.61 10.36 19.77
C THR A 330 17.39 10.80 20.58
N LEU A 331 16.51 11.63 20.01
CA LEU A 331 15.35 12.19 20.70
C LEU A 331 14.10 11.33 20.52
N PRO A 332 13.15 11.36 21.49
CA PRO A 332 11.95 10.56 21.43
C PRO A 332 10.92 11.02 20.40
N TRP A 333 11.00 12.25 19.93
CA TRP A 333 10.01 12.92 19.11
C TRP A 333 9.81 12.27 17.74
N SER A 334 8.59 12.28 17.23
CA SER A 334 8.22 11.82 15.90
C SER A 334 6.93 12.45 15.40
N ASN A 335 6.72 12.44 14.09
CA ASN A 335 5.50 12.94 13.44
C ASN A 335 4.32 11.95 13.45
N GLY A 336 4.38 10.86 14.21
CA GLY A 336 3.29 9.89 14.30
C GLY A 336 1.92 10.53 14.60
N PRO A 337 1.80 11.43 15.58
CA PRO A 337 0.56 12.15 15.86
C PRO A 337 0.03 12.95 14.67
N VAL A 338 0.94 13.60 13.92
CA VAL A 338 0.58 14.43 12.75
C VAL A 338 -0.06 13.59 11.64
N GLU A 339 0.38 12.37 11.40
CA GLU A 339 -0.23 11.48 10.40
C GLU A 339 -1.68 11.15 10.76
N GLY A 340 -1.97 10.89 12.04
CA GLY A 340 -3.32 10.75 12.56
C GLY A 340 -4.20 11.97 12.26
N GLN A 341 -3.68 13.15 12.52
CA GLN A 341 -4.37 14.43 12.28
C GLN A 341 -4.57 14.70 10.77
N ILE A 342 -3.61 14.36 9.92
CA ILE A 342 -3.76 14.43 8.47
C ILE A 342 -4.92 13.56 8.00
N ASN A 343 -5.09 12.37 8.55
CA ASN A 343 -6.19 11.47 8.18
C ASN A 343 -7.55 12.02 8.68
N LYS A 344 -7.61 12.60 9.86
CA LYS A 344 -8.81 13.32 10.36
C LYS A 344 -9.16 14.51 9.46
N LEU A 345 -8.19 15.33 9.07
CA LEU A 345 -8.39 16.45 8.15
C LEU A 345 -8.89 15.99 6.77
N LYS A 346 -8.36 14.89 6.24
CA LYS A 346 -8.84 14.28 4.99
C LYS A 346 -10.28 13.79 5.11
N LEU A 347 -10.66 13.21 6.24
CA LEU A 347 -12.03 12.78 6.51
C LEU A 347 -12.98 13.99 6.56
N LEU A 348 -12.63 15.02 7.34
CA LEU A 348 -13.39 16.25 7.43
C LEU A 348 -13.61 16.89 6.05
N LYS A 349 -12.57 16.99 5.24
CA LYS A 349 -12.66 17.50 3.87
C LYS A 349 -13.63 16.67 3.00
N ARG A 350 -13.65 15.35 3.15
CA ARG A 350 -14.60 14.48 2.42
C ARG A 350 -16.04 14.73 2.87
N GLN A 351 -16.28 14.88 4.19
CA GLN A 351 -17.60 15.22 4.73
C GLN A 351 -18.11 16.57 4.22
N MET A 352 -17.22 17.51 3.91
CA MET A 352 -17.53 18.80 3.33
C MET A 352 -17.55 18.77 1.78
N TYR A 353 -17.60 17.59 1.17
CA TYR A 353 -17.61 17.39 -0.30
C TYR A 353 -16.46 18.08 -1.05
N GLY A 354 -15.36 18.41 -0.36
CA GLY A 354 -14.22 19.12 -0.93
C GLY A 354 -14.47 20.58 -1.32
N ARG A 355 -15.61 21.15 -0.93
CA ARG A 355 -16.03 22.54 -1.27
C ARG A 355 -15.64 23.58 -0.23
N ALA A 356 -15.21 23.16 0.97
CA ALA A 356 -14.83 24.07 2.03
C ALA A 356 -13.61 24.92 1.65
N GLY A 357 -13.67 26.22 1.92
CA GLY A 357 -12.50 27.09 1.95
C GLY A 357 -11.58 26.73 3.11
N ILE A 358 -10.31 27.20 3.04
CA ILE A 358 -9.30 26.86 4.05
C ILE A 358 -9.71 27.33 5.46
N GLU A 359 -10.30 28.51 5.59
CA GLU A 359 -10.75 29.07 6.87
C GLU A 359 -11.83 28.23 7.54
N LEU A 360 -12.84 27.79 6.79
CA LEU A 360 -13.89 26.93 7.33
C LEU A 360 -13.32 25.55 7.70
N LEU A 361 -12.41 25.03 6.88
CA LEU A 361 -11.72 23.75 7.15
C LEU A 361 -10.87 23.86 8.42
N ARG A 362 -10.12 24.98 8.58
CA ARG A 362 -9.31 25.28 9.76
C ARG A 362 -10.15 25.32 11.03
N ARG A 363 -11.21 26.15 11.05
CA ARG A 363 -12.11 26.28 12.21
C ARG A 363 -12.69 24.92 12.63
N ARG A 364 -13.21 24.14 11.67
CA ARG A 364 -13.79 22.84 11.97
C ARG A 364 -12.76 21.83 12.42
N PHE A 365 -11.56 21.87 11.85
CA PHE A 365 -10.48 20.95 12.21
C PHE A 365 -9.99 21.21 13.62
N LEU A 366 -9.80 22.45 14.02
CA LEU A 366 -9.39 22.81 15.36
C LEU A 366 -10.51 22.58 16.40
N ALA A 367 -11.78 22.82 16.04
CA ALA A 367 -12.92 22.57 16.91
C ALA A 367 -13.23 21.09 17.17
N MET A 368 -12.73 20.15 16.37
CA MET A 368 -12.91 18.70 16.59
C MET A 368 -12.07 18.14 17.75
N GLN A 369 -11.36 18.99 18.50
CA GLN A 369 -10.39 18.61 19.53
C GLN A 369 -10.88 18.92 20.95
N GLY A 370 -12.06 19.55 21.09
CA GLY A 370 -12.74 19.79 22.37
C GLY A 370 -13.50 18.58 22.89
#